data_28795146726d804a12a1b9a7a4e6c0e4
#
_entry.id   28795146726d804a12a1b9a7a4e6c0e4
#
_cell.length_a   1.000
_cell.length_b   1.000
_cell.length_c   1.000
_cell.angle_alpha   90.00
_cell.angle_beta   90.00
_cell.angle_gamma   90.00
#
_symmetry.space_group_name_H-M   'P 1'
#
loop_
_entity.id
_entity.type
_entity.pdbx_description
1 polymer ?
#
loop_
_entity_poly.entity_id
_entity_poly.type
_entity_poly.pdbx_seq_one_letter_code
_entity_poly.pdbx_strand_id
1 'polypeptide(L)'
;EEAEYVAKDINACVKDGRYHYGDCAVLYRTNAQSRLFEEKFIVSNIPYKIVGGVNFYARKEIKDLLAYLKTIDNARDDLAVRRIINVPKRGIGATTLNRVADYAATADISFYNALKMADDIPTLGKSAAKIKPFVNFIQVMRSKVEIISVSELLQEIIDETGYVKELEAEDTEEAKARIENIDELISKVVAYEEGEEHPT
;
A
#
# COMPACT_ATOMS: atom_id res chain seq x y z
N GLU A 1 -13.36 -5.17 -20.54
CA GLU A 1 -14.10 -4.82 -21.78
C GLU A 1 -14.75 -3.43 -21.69
N GLU A 2 -15.62 -3.15 -20.67
CA GLU A 2 -16.33 -1.86 -20.54
C GLU A 2 -15.39 -0.66 -20.44
N ALA A 3 -14.44 -0.66 -19.51
CA ALA A 3 -13.49 0.44 -19.34
C ALA A 3 -12.58 0.64 -20.58
N GLU A 4 -12.27 -0.43 -21.29
CA GLU A 4 -11.50 -0.36 -22.54
C GLU A 4 -12.32 0.27 -23.67
N TYR A 5 -13.59 -0.10 -23.76
CA TYR A 5 -14.51 0.51 -24.73
C TYR A 5 -14.62 2.01 -24.50
N VAL A 6 -14.89 2.42 -23.25
CA VAL A 6 -15.03 3.83 -22.87
C VAL A 6 -13.73 4.61 -23.15
N ALA A 7 -12.57 4.06 -22.82
CA ALA A 7 -11.28 4.71 -23.11
C ALA A 7 -11.06 4.92 -24.61
N LYS A 8 -11.42 3.92 -25.45
CA LYS A 8 -11.35 4.02 -26.91
C LYS A 8 -12.31 5.06 -27.46
N ASP A 9 -13.53 5.12 -26.95
CA ASP A 9 -14.56 6.08 -27.39
C ASP A 9 -14.17 7.52 -27.05
N ILE A 10 -13.69 7.78 -25.82
CA ILE A 10 -13.19 9.09 -25.41
C ILE A 10 -12.03 9.52 -26.32
N ASN A 11 -11.04 8.65 -26.55
CA ASN A 11 -9.92 8.96 -27.44
C ASN A 11 -10.36 9.25 -28.87
N ALA A 12 -11.35 8.52 -29.40
CA ALA A 12 -11.91 8.77 -30.72
C ALA A 12 -12.58 10.14 -30.80
N CYS A 13 -13.41 10.48 -29.82
CA CYS A 13 -14.11 11.77 -29.74
C CYS A 13 -13.14 12.95 -29.67
N VAL A 14 -12.04 12.82 -28.92
CA VAL A 14 -11.02 13.85 -28.80
C VAL A 14 -10.19 13.97 -30.08
N LYS A 15 -9.81 12.82 -30.69
CA LYS A 15 -9.05 12.78 -31.93
C LYS A 15 -9.81 13.38 -33.11
N ASP A 16 -11.13 13.20 -33.15
CA ASP A 16 -12.01 13.79 -34.17
C ASP A 16 -12.24 15.28 -33.96
N GLY A 17 -11.69 15.89 -32.89
CA GLY A 17 -11.85 17.30 -32.57
C GLY A 17 -13.25 17.68 -32.10
N ARG A 18 -14.11 16.71 -31.78
CA ARG A 18 -15.47 16.96 -31.29
C ARG A 18 -15.51 17.45 -29.83
N TYR A 19 -14.60 16.95 -29.01
CA TYR A 19 -14.51 17.23 -27.57
C TYR A 19 -13.06 17.31 -27.12
N HIS A 20 -12.85 17.96 -25.98
CA HIS A 20 -11.62 17.85 -25.20
C HIS A 20 -11.78 16.82 -24.07
N TYR A 21 -10.70 16.30 -23.53
CA TYR A 21 -10.77 15.36 -22.39
C TYR A 21 -11.55 15.94 -21.19
N GLY A 22 -11.45 17.26 -20.96
CA GLY A 22 -12.18 17.96 -19.90
C GLY A 22 -13.69 18.03 -20.11
N ASP A 23 -14.18 17.75 -21.31
CA ASP A 23 -15.61 17.75 -21.64
C ASP A 23 -16.25 16.37 -21.42
N CYS A 24 -15.44 15.34 -21.12
CA CYS A 24 -15.89 13.99 -20.94
C CYS A 24 -16.03 13.66 -19.44
N ALA A 25 -17.09 12.95 -19.08
CA ALA A 25 -17.29 12.43 -17.73
C ALA A 25 -17.76 10.99 -17.77
N VAL A 26 -17.19 10.16 -16.88
CA VAL A 26 -17.63 8.77 -16.68
C VAL A 26 -18.30 8.67 -15.32
N LEU A 27 -19.53 8.19 -15.30
CA LEU A 27 -20.32 8.00 -14.09
C LEU A 27 -20.36 6.50 -13.77
N TYR A 28 -20.08 6.15 -12.53
CA TYR A 28 -20.11 4.77 -12.04
C TYR A 28 -20.87 4.71 -10.70
N ARG A 29 -21.37 3.53 -10.37
CA ARG A 29 -22.23 3.34 -9.19
C ARG A 29 -21.42 3.16 -7.90
N THR A 30 -20.27 2.49 -7.96
CA THR A 30 -19.44 2.17 -6.80
C THR A 30 -18.00 2.62 -6.99
N ASN A 31 -17.33 2.97 -5.89
CA ASN A 31 -15.92 3.37 -5.93
C ASN A 31 -14.99 2.25 -6.44
N ALA A 32 -15.36 0.98 -6.31
CA ALA A 32 -14.61 -0.14 -6.85
C ALA A 32 -14.52 -0.09 -8.39
N GLN A 33 -15.57 0.36 -9.07
CA GLN A 33 -15.60 0.49 -10.53
C GLN A 33 -14.61 1.56 -11.05
N SER A 34 -14.30 2.61 -10.26
CA SER A 34 -13.40 3.68 -10.70
C SER A 34 -12.03 3.16 -11.12
N ARG A 35 -11.53 2.13 -10.42
CA ARG A 35 -10.21 1.57 -10.65
C ARG A 35 -10.00 1.06 -12.08
N LEU A 36 -10.97 0.31 -12.61
CA LEU A 36 -10.87 -0.22 -13.98
C LEU A 36 -10.73 0.90 -15.02
N PHE A 37 -11.42 2.03 -14.78
CA PHE A 37 -11.29 3.22 -15.61
C PHE A 37 -9.94 3.90 -15.42
N GLU A 38 -9.49 4.09 -14.18
CA GLU A 38 -8.19 4.68 -13.85
C GLU A 38 -7.03 3.97 -14.55
N GLU A 39 -7.00 2.63 -14.48
CA GLU A 39 -5.98 1.80 -15.14
C GLU A 39 -5.99 1.96 -16.65
N LYS A 40 -7.17 1.88 -17.25
CA LYS A 40 -7.29 2.02 -18.71
C LYS A 40 -6.95 3.42 -19.17
N PHE A 41 -7.27 4.45 -18.37
CA PHE A 41 -6.93 5.83 -18.68
C PHE A 41 -5.42 6.08 -18.57
N ILE A 42 -4.74 5.50 -17.58
CA ILE A 42 -3.27 5.56 -17.46
C ILE A 42 -2.61 4.91 -18.67
N VAL A 43 -2.99 3.67 -19.00
CA VAL A 43 -2.44 2.93 -20.15
C VAL A 43 -2.71 3.65 -21.47
N SER A 44 -3.88 4.30 -21.60
CA SER A 44 -4.28 5.03 -22.82
C SER A 44 -3.81 6.49 -22.83
N ASN A 45 -3.03 6.94 -21.85
CA ASN A 45 -2.58 8.33 -21.68
C ASN A 45 -3.75 9.34 -21.66
N ILE A 46 -4.89 8.98 -21.10
CA ILE A 46 -6.05 9.86 -20.92
C ILE A 46 -5.89 10.60 -19.59
N PRO A 47 -5.76 11.94 -19.58
CA PRO A 47 -5.75 12.70 -18.34
C PRO A 47 -7.11 12.61 -17.65
N TYR A 48 -7.14 12.31 -16.36
CA TYR A 48 -8.39 12.16 -15.62
C TYR A 48 -8.29 12.76 -14.21
N LYS A 49 -9.45 13.04 -13.64
CA LYS A 49 -9.61 13.46 -12.24
C LYS A 49 -10.81 12.72 -11.65
N ILE A 50 -10.61 12.11 -10.47
CA ILE A 50 -11.72 11.52 -9.72
C ILE A 50 -12.42 12.63 -8.93
N VAL A 51 -13.74 12.72 -9.08
CA VAL A 51 -14.58 13.67 -8.36
C VAL A 51 -15.41 12.92 -7.33
N GLY A 52 -15.30 13.32 -6.07
CA GLY A 52 -16.05 12.69 -4.96
C GLY A 52 -15.50 11.37 -4.45
N GLY A 53 -14.33 10.95 -4.92
CA GLY A 53 -13.66 9.72 -4.48
C GLY A 53 -12.15 9.93 -4.25
N VAL A 54 -11.51 8.93 -3.66
CA VAL A 54 -10.06 8.86 -3.52
C VAL A 54 -9.53 7.84 -4.52
N ASN A 55 -8.49 8.20 -5.28
CA ASN A 55 -7.79 7.27 -6.16
C ASN A 55 -7.48 5.96 -5.43
N PHE A 56 -7.64 4.81 -6.09
CA PHE A 56 -7.44 3.49 -5.48
C PHE A 56 -6.12 3.39 -4.73
N TYR A 57 -5.02 3.79 -5.37
CA TYR A 57 -3.69 3.76 -4.78
C TYR A 57 -3.46 4.84 -3.69
N ALA A 58 -4.35 5.81 -3.58
CA ALA A 58 -4.32 6.82 -2.52
C ALA A 58 -5.10 6.41 -1.27
N ARG A 59 -5.87 5.31 -1.32
CA ARG A 59 -6.62 4.77 -0.17
C ARG A 59 -5.68 4.31 0.93
N LYS A 60 -6.11 4.49 2.18
CA LYS A 60 -5.26 4.25 3.35
C LYS A 60 -4.74 2.81 3.40
N GLU A 61 -5.63 1.82 3.30
CA GLU A 61 -5.33 0.39 3.36
C GLU A 61 -4.38 -0.03 2.24
N ILE A 62 -4.56 0.50 1.03
CA ILE A 62 -3.68 0.21 -0.10
C ILE A 62 -2.28 0.78 0.13
N LYS A 63 -2.20 2.04 0.58
CA LYS A 63 -0.91 2.66 0.94
C LYS A 63 -0.21 1.93 2.08
N ASP A 64 -0.95 1.41 3.05
CA ASP A 64 -0.38 0.66 4.16
C ASP A 64 0.24 -0.65 3.67
N LEU A 65 -0.48 -1.43 2.85
CA LEU A 65 0.02 -2.69 2.31
C LEU A 65 1.18 -2.49 1.34
N LEU A 66 1.11 -1.48 0.46
CA LEU A 66 2.24 -1.13 -0.41
C LEU A 66 3.47 -0.66 0.40
N ALA A 67 3.27 0.01 1.53
CA ALA A 67 4.37 0.39 2.41
C ALA A 67 5.00 -0.82 3.11
N TYR A 68 4.22 -1.87 3.42
CA TYR A 68 4.76 -3.14 3.87
C TYR A 68 5.65 -3.79 2.80
N LEU A 69 5.16 -3.94 1.58
CA LEU A 69 5.92 -4.50 0.46
C LEU A 69 7.21 -3.71 0.22
N LYS A 70 7.14 -2.38 0.15
CA LYS A 70 8.32 -1.51 0.01
C LYS A 70 9.33 -1.67 1.15
N THR A 71 8.86 -1.83 2.39
CA THR A 71 9.74 -2.03 3.55
C THR A 71 10.42 -3.40 3.51
N ILE A 72 9.71 -4.41 3.03
CA ILE A 72 10.23 -5.77 2.87
C ILE A 72 11.26 -5.82 1.74
N ASP A 73 10.97 -5.22 0.60
CA ASP A 73 11.92 -5.11 -0.51
C ASP A 73 13.15 -4.27 -0.11
N ASN A 74 12.91 -3.03 0.27
CA ASN A 74 13.99 -2.08 0.53
C ASN A 74 13.69 -1.20 1.75
N ALA A 75 14.12 -1.63 2.93
CA ALA A 75 13.93 -0.92 4.19
C ALA A 75 14.69 0.42 4.31
N ARG A 76 15.04 1.06 3.18
CA ARG A 76 15.65 2.40 3.13
C ARG A 76 14.61 3.52 2.99
N ASP A 77 13.37 3.18 2.61
CA ASP A 77 12.26 4.15 2.58
C ASP A 77 11.74 4.39 4.00
N ASP A 78 12.30 5.36 4.69
CA ASP A 78 11.92 5.73 6.06
C ASP A 78 10.44 6.13 6.17
N LEU A 79 9.84 6.70 5.10
CA LEU A 79 8.42 7.05 5.10
C LEU A 79 7.55 5.80 5.10
N ALA A 80 7.92 4.78 4.30
CA ALA A 80 7.21 3.51 4.29
C ALA A 80 7.31 2.82 5.65
N VAL A 81 8.51 2.73 6.24
CA VAL A 81 8.71 2.11 7.56
C VAL A 81 7.89 2.83 8.65
N ARG A 82 7.96 4.17 8.69
CA ARG A 82 7.20 4.97 9.67
C ARG A 82 5.70 4.84 9.52
N ARG A 83 5.24 4.62 8.30
CA ARG A 83 3.82 4.44 8.01
C ARG A 83 3.27 3.17 8.66
N ILE A 84 4.01 2.06 8.57
CA ILE A 84 3.52 0.73 8.95
C ILE A 84 3.91 0.27 10.36
N ILE A 85 4.91 0.89 10.97
CA ILE A 85 5.43 0.42 12.27
C ILE A 85 4.36 0.30 13.37
N ASN A 86 3.29 1.08 13.26
CA ASN A 86 2.17 1.07 14.21
C ASN A 86 0.81 0.84 13.51
N VAL A 87 0.82 0.15 12.39
CA VAL A 87 -0.37 -0.23 11.61
C VAL A 87 -0.24 -1.70 11.22
N PRO A 88 -1.03 -2.62 11.78
CA PRO A 88 -1.96 -2.47 12.91
C PRO A 88 -1.29 -1.94 14.19
N LYS A 89 -2.10 -1.50 15.13
CA LYS A 89 -1.63 -0.81 16.32
C LYS A 89 -0.74 -1.70 17.21
N ARG A 90 0.53 -1.29 17.44
CA ARG A 90 1.53 -2.02 18.26
C ARG A 90 1.88 -1.31 19.56
N GLY A 91 1.22 -0.18 19.88
CA GLY A 91 1.48 0.60 21.09
C GLY A 91 2.86 1.28 21.09
N ILE A 92 3.42 1.55 19.91
CA ILE A 92 4.66 2.32 19.72
C ILE A 92 4.27 3.78 19.59
N GLY A 93 4.51 4.57 20.64
CA GLY A 93 4.11 5.98 20.67
C GLY A 93 5.04 6.91 19.88
N ALA A 94 4.55 8.10 19.54
CA ALA A 94 5.31 9.11 18.80
C ALA A 94 6.64 9.47 19.46
N THR A 95 6.68 9.56 20.80
CA THR A 95 7.94 9.81 21.54
C THR A 95 8.98 8.74 21.28
N THR A 96 8.59 7.46 21.21
CA THR A 96 9.51 6.36 20.90
C THR A 96 10.04 6.48 19.48
N LEU A 97 9.15 6.77 18.51
CA LEU A 97 9.54 6.96 17.11
C LEU A 97 10.47 8.15 16.92
N ASN A 98 10.25 9.25 17.61
CA ASN A 98 11.14 10.42 17.56
C ASN A 98 12.53 10.10 18.11
N ARG A 99 12.62 9.36 19.24
CA ARG A 99 13.92 8.94 19.79
C ARG A 99 14.72 8.03 18.84
N VAL A 100 14.02 7.12 18.15
CA VAL A 100 14.64 6.30 17.10
C VAL A 100 15.12 7.17 15.94
N ALA A 101 14.33 8.18 15.54
CA ALA A 101 14.68 9.09 14.46
C ALA A 101 15.90 9.94 14.79
N ASP A 102 15.97 10.48 16.01
CA ASP A 102 17.09 11.27 16.50
C ASP A 102 18.39 10.43 16.52
N TYR A 103 18.27 9.18 16.97
CA TYR A 103 19.39 8.23 16.93
C TYR A 103 19.82 7.93 15.50
N ALA A 104 18.88 7.65 14.59
CA ALA A 104 19.15 7.39 13.18
C ALA A 104 19.90 8.57 12.53
N ALA A 105 19.43 9.79 12.78
CA ALA A 105 20.07 11.01 12.27
C ALA A 105 21.50 11.22 12.85
N THR A 106 21.69 10.95 14.16
CA THR A 106 22.98 11.10 14.80
C THR A 106 24.01 10.07 14.32
N ALA A 107 23.55 8.85 14.06
CA ALA A 107 24.38 7.73 13.62
C ALA A 107 24.53 7.64 12.09
N ASP A 108 23.89 8.53 11.33
CA ASP A 108 23.82 8.55 9.85
C ASP A 108 23.39 7.20 9.26
N ILE A 109 22.32 6.63 9.81
CA ILE A 109 21.74 5.36 9.37
C ILE A 109 20.25 5.52 9.05
N SER A 110 19.67 4.58 8.27
CA SER A 110 18.23 4.58 8.01
C SER A 110 17.41 4.34 9.29
N PHE A 111 16.18 4.82 9.28
CA PHE A 111 15.25 4.63 10.40
C PHE A 111 15.05 3.14 10.74
N TYR A 112 14.97 2.27 9.72
CA TYR A 112 14.87 0.82 9.94
C TYR A 112 16.13 0.23 10.59
N ASN A 113 17.32 0.69 10.20
CA ASN A 113 18.55 0.25 10.85
C ASN A 113 18.61 0.69 12.32
N ALA A 114 18.13 1.87 12.63
CA ALA A 114 17.99 2.31 14.01
C ALA A 114 16.99 1.47 14.81
N LEU A 115 15.87 1.04 14.17
CA LEU A 115 14.92 0.12 14.80
C LEU A 115 15.55 -1.24 15.14
N LYS A 116 16.43 -1.77 14.29
CA LYS A 116 17.18 -3.01 14.57
C LYS A 116 18.11 -2.88 15.79
N MET A 117 18.59 -1.67 16.05
CA MET A 117 19.46 -1.34 17.16
C MET A 117 18.71 -0.77 18.36
N ALA A 118 17.39 -1.06 18.48
CA ALA A 118 16.54 -0.46 19.52
C ALA A 118 17.06 -0.70 20.95
N ASP A 119 17.73 -1.83 21.20
CA ASP A 119 18.32 -2.13 22.52
C ASP A 119 19.53 -1.24 22.85
N ASP A 120 20.24 -0.79 21.82
CA ASP A 120 21.43 0.04 21.95
C ASP A 120 21.10 1.53 22.09
N ILE A 121 19.81 1.89 22.00
CA ILE A 121 19.33 3.28 22.18
C ILE A 121 18.91 3.51 23.63
N PRO A 122 19.77 4.14 24.46
CA PRO A 122 19.53 4.24 25.90
C PRO A 122 18.22 4.95 26.26
N THR A 123 17.80 5.91 25.43
CA THR A 123 16.59 6.72 25.63
C THR A 123 15.29 5.95 25.42
N LEU A 124 15.32 4.77 24.81
CA LEU A 124 14.13 3.95 24.57
C LEU A 124 13.71 3.15 25.81
N GLY A 125 14.66 2.66 26.60
CA GLY A 125 14.39 1.85 27.77
C GLY A 125 13.45 0.68 27.46
N LYS A 126 12.38 0.51 28.27
CA LYS A 126 11.40 -0.57 28.07
C LYS A 126 10.63 -0.50 26.75
N SER A 127 10.64 0.65 26.06
CA SER A 127 9.93 0.79 24.77
C SER A 127 10.62 0.02 23.63
N ALA A 128 11.91 -0.31 23.76
CA ALA A 128 12.65 -1.13 22.80
C ALA A 128 11.98 -2.51 22.59
N ALA A 129 11.44 -3.10 23.66
CA ALA A 129 10.77 -4.39 23.60
C ALA A 129 9.54 -4.40 22.67
N LYS A 130 8.87 -3.26 22.45
CA LYS A 130 7.73 -3.13 21.55
C LYS A 130 8.14 -3.06 20.08
N ILE A 131 9.39 -2.68 19.78
CA ILE A 131 9.92 -2.55 18.42
C ILE A 131 10.34 -3.91 17.88
N LYS A 132 10.89 -4.78 18.72
CA LYS A 132 11.43 -6.09 18.31
C LYS A 132 10.48 -6.96 17.50
N PRO A 133 9.19 -7.14 17.89
CA PRO A 133 8.27 -7.96 17.10
C PRO A 133 8.10 -7.43 15.66
N PHE A 134 8.06 -6.11 15.48
CA PHE A 134 7.99 -5.51 14.15
C PHE A 134 9.25 -5.78 13.33
N VAL A 135 10.44 -5.58 13.91
CA VAL A 135 11.71 -5.85 13.22
C VAL A 135 11.81 -7.33 12.83
N ASN A 136 11.49 -8.23 13.75
CA ASN A 136 11.50 -9.68 13.48
C ASN A 136 10.52 -10.06 12.37
N PHE A 137 9.30 -9.51 12.39
CA PHE A 137 8.32 -9.74 11.34
C PHE A 137 8.87 -9.30 9.97
N ILE A 138 9.40 -8.09 9.85
CA ILE A 138 9.98 -7.62 8.58
C ILE A 138 11.15 -8.51 8.13
N GLN A 139 12.02 -8.96 9.04
CA GLN A 139 13.13 -9.85 8.70
C GLN A 139 12.65 -11.21 8.19
N VAL A 140 11.63 -11.80 8.83
CA VAL A 140 11.02 -13.06 8.39
C VAL A 140 10.40 -12.89 7.00
N MET A 141 9.63 -11.83 6.75
CA MET A 141 9.05 -11.59 5.43
C MET A 141 10.12 -11.38 4.36
N ARG A 142 11.20 -10.66 4.68
CA ARG A 142 12.35 -10.48 3.77
C ARG A 142 13.03 -11.78 3.39
N SER A 143 13.13 -12.74 4.29
CA SER A 143 13.73 -14.05 3.98
C SER A 143 12.88 -14.89 3.03
N LYS A 144 11.63 -14.53 2.82
CA LYS A 144 10.69 -15.25 1.94
C LYS A 144 10.60 -14.68 0.54
N VAL A 145 11.09 -13.46 0.29
CA VAL A 145 10.93 -12.72 -0.98
C VAL A 145 11.37 -13.52 -2.22
N GLU A 146 12.43 -14.33 -2.11
CA GLU A 146 12.93 -15.15 -3.21
C GLU A 146 12.30 -16.57 -3.24
N ILE A 147 11.41 -16.88 -2.30
CA ILE A 147 10.88 -18.22 -2.11
C ILE A 147 9.40 -18.33 -2.49
N ILE A 148 8.62 -17.29 -2.21
CA ILE A 148 7.18 -17.24 -2.46
C ILE A 148 6.84 -16.10 -3.42
N SER A 149 5.65 -16.19 -4.05
CA SER A 149 5.16 -15.15 -4.95
C SER A 149 4.81 -13.85 -4.20
N VAL A 150 4.67 -12.73 -4.91
CA VAL A 150 4.29 -11.45 -4.31
C VAL A 150 2.87 -11.52 -3.74
N SER A 151 1.96 -12.24 -4.40
CA SER A 151 0.60 -12.46 -3.92
C SER A 151 0.57 -13.27 -2.62
N GLU A 152 1.37 -14.34 -2.53
CA GLU A 152 1.53 -15.12 -1.30
C GLU A 152 2.16 -14.28 -0.18
N LEU A 153 3.19 -13.49 -0.50
CA LEU A 153 3.82 -12.57 0.45
C LEU A 153 2.82 -11.54 0.98
N LEU A 154 2.00 -10.95 0.10
CA LEU A 154 0.96 -9.99 0.47
C LEU A 154 -0.08 -10.63 1.39
N GLN A 155 -0.51 -11.87 1.07
CA GLN A 155 -1.46 -12.60 1.90
C GLN A 155 -0.86 -12.89 3.30
N GLU A 156 0.40 -13.35 3.36
CA GLU A 156 1.07 -13.55 4.65
C GLU A 156 1.21 -12.27 5.47
N ILE A 157 1.49 -11.12 4.83
CA ILE A 157 1.52 -9.83 5.51
C ILE A 157 0.16 -9.53 6.16
N ILE A 158 -0.93 -9.73 5.43
CA ILE A 158 -2.28 -9.49 5.92
C ILE A 158 -2.62 -10.39 7.11
N ASP A 159 -2.32 -11.67 6.99
CA ASP A 159 -2.64 -12.70 7.99
C ASP A 159 -1.82 -12.53 9.27
N GLU A 160 -0.50 -12.42 9.15
CA GLU A 160 0.42 -12.31 10.27
C GLU A 160 0.30 -10.97 11.02
N THR A 161 -0.02 -9.89 10.30
CA THR A 161 -0.27 -8.60 10.95
C THR A 161 -1.66 -8.53 11.57
N GLY A 162 -2.60 -9.33 11.10
CA GLY A 162 -4.01 -9.27 11.50
C GLY A 162 -4.73 -8.02 10.95
N TYR A 163 -4.25 -7.45 9.84
CA TYR A 163 -4.78 -6.20 9.28
C TYR A 163 -6.28 -6.29 8.97
N VAL A 164 -6.71 -7.36 8.29
CA VAL A 164 -8.12 -7.59 7.97
C VAL A 164 -8.92 -7.89 9.24
N LYS A 165 -8.38 -8.65 10.18
CA LYS A 165 -9.04 -8.94 11.46
C LYS A 165 -9.35 -7.67 12.28
N GLU A 166 -8.45 -6.67 12.24
CA GLU A 166 -8.69 -5.38 12.88
C GLU A 166 -9.86 -4.63 12.21
N LEU A 167 -9.94 -4.67 10.86
CA LEU A 167 -11.06 -4.08 10.12
C LEU A 167 -12.38 -4.81 10.36
N GLU A 168 -12.38 -6.14 10.37
CA GLU A 168 -13.57 -6.94 10.70
C GLU A 168 -14.11 -6.62 12.09
N ALA A 169 -13.23 -6.38 13.05
CA ALA A 169 -13.62 -6.00 14.41
C ALA A 169 -14.27 -4.61 14.52
N GLU A 170 -14.06 -3.73 13.52
CA GLU A 170 -14.75 -2.42 13.46
C GLU A 170 -16.24 -2.56 13.13
N ASP A 171 -16.67 -3.63 12.41
CA ASP A 171 -18.03 -3.94 11.96
C ASP A 171 -18.79 -2.74 11.36
N THR A 172 -18.11 -1.97 10.53
CA THR A 172 -18.66 -0.81 9.85
C THR A 172 -18.70 -1.02 8.33
N GLU A 173 -19.61 -0.36 7.62
CA GLU A 173 -19.64 -0.39 6.16
C GLU A 173 -18.35 0.18 5.55
N GLU A 174 -17.70 1.13 6.23
CA GLU A 174 -16.41 1.65 5.79
C GLU A 174 -15.31 0.58 5.91
N ALA A 175 -15.29 -0.19 7.00
CA ALA A 175 -14.34 -1.29 7.17
C ALA A 175 -14.55 -2.39 6.12
N LYS A 176 -15.81 -2.75 5.82
CA LYS A 176 -16.13 -3.70 4.75
C LYS A 176 -15.63 -3.23 3.39
N ALA A 177 -15.85 -1.95 3.06
CA ALA A 177 -15.35 -1.37 1.81
C ALA A 177 -13.79 -1.37 1.74
N ARG A 178 -13.11 -1.22 2.88
CA ARG A 178 -11.63 -1.36 2.93
C ARG A 178 -11.19 -2.79 2.70
N ILE A 179 -11.90 -3.78 3.23
CA ILE A 179 -11.62 -5.20 2.99
C ILE A 179 -11.78 -5.51 1.50
N GLU A 180 -12.88 -5.06 0.87
CA GLU A 180 -13.07 -5.22 -0.58
C GLU A 180 -11.91 -4.60 -1.38
N ASN A 181 -11.37 -3.45 -0.97
CA ASN A 181 -10.22 -2.84 -1.61
C ASN A 181 -8.94 -3.69 -1.46
N ILE A 182 -8.78 -4.37 -0.33
CA ILE A 182 -7.65 -5.28 -0.09
C ILE A 182 -7.76 -6.51 -0.99
N ASP A 183 -8.94 -7.13 -1.08
CA ASP A 183 -9.20 -8.27 -1.98
C ASP A 183 -8.93 -7.90 -3.43
N GLU A 184 -9.30 -6.67 -3.80
CA GLU A 184 -9.04 -6.13 -5.12
C GLU A 184 -7.53 -5.93 -5.38
N LEU A 185 -6.76 -5.48 -4.39
CA LEU A 185 -5.29 -5.39 -4.50
C LEU A 185 -4.67 -6.77 -4.70
N ILE A 186 -5.09 -7.77 -3.92
CA ILE A 186 -4.61 -9.17 -4.07
C ILE A 186 -4.90 -9.68 -5.48
N SER A 187 -6.13 -9.51 -5.96
CA SER A 187 -6.53 -9.94 -7.31
C SER A 187 -5.67 -9.30 -8.41
N LYS A 188 -5.24 -8.05 -8.22
CA LYS A 188 -4.34 -7.38 -9.16
C LYS A 188 -2.93 -7.94 -9.14
N VAL A 189 -2.41 -8.22 -7.96
CA VAL A 189 -1.07 -8.80 -7.82
C VAL A 189 -1.04 -10.18 -8.48
N VAL A 190 -2.06 -11.01 -8.28
CA VAL A 190 -2.21 -12.30 -8.96
C VAL A 190 -2.27 -12.14 -10.47
N ALA A 191 -3.09 -11.21 -10.98
CA ALA A 191 -3.20 -10.98 -12.43
C ALA A 191 -1.89 -10.46 -13.04
N TYR A 192 -1.10 -9.67 -12.29
CA TYR A 192 0.23 -9.23 -12.69
C TYR A 192 1.19 -10.42 -12.79
N GLU A 193 1.22 -11.30 -11.78
CA GLU A 193 2.07 -12.49 -11.78
C GLU A 193 1.74 -13.46 -12.91
N GLU A 194 0.47 -13.62 -13.25
CA GLU A 194 0.03 -14.46 -14.37
C GLU A 194 0.37 -13.86 -15.76
N GLY A 195 0.50 -12.54 -15.84
CA GLY A 195 0.77 -11.81 -17.09
C GLY A 195 2.25 -11.59 -17.41
N GLU A 196 3.14 -11.76 -16.45
CA GLU A 196 4.57 -11.51 -16.58
C GLU A 196 5.39 -12.80 -16.49
N GLU A 197 6.39 -12.96 -17.38
CA GLU A 197 7.30 -14.12 -17.32
C GLU A 197 8.20 -14.12 -16.07
N HIS A 198 8.51 -12.93 -15.54
CA HIS A 198 9.33 -12.73 -14.34
C HIS A 198 8.76 -11.58 -13.49
N PRO A 199 7.66 -11.81 -12.73
CA PRO A 199 7.08 -10.78 -11.88
C PRO A 199 8.03 -10.43 -10.72
N THR A 200 8.26 -9.12 -10.51
CA THR A 200 9.14 -8.58 -9.45
C THR A 200 8.40 -7.58 -8.56
#